data_8f8ec7b9d869ab7d0ca1fffaf67e1b4b
#
_entry.id   8f8ec7b9d869ab7d0ca1fffaf67e1b4b
#
_cell.length_a   1.000
_cell.length_b   1.000
_cell.length_c   1.000
_cell.angle_alpha   90.00
_cell.angle_beta   90.00
_cell.angle_gamma   90.00
#
_symmetry.space_group_name_H-M   'P 1'
#
loop_
_entity.id
_entity.type
_entity.pdbx_description
1 polymer ?
#
loop_
_entity_poly.entity_id
_entity_poly.type
_entity_poly.pdbx_seq_one_letter_code
_entity_poly.pdbx_strand_id
1 'polypeptide(L)'
;VGASLNAGNSLLSSSIIPENLSFQHYADLFNGQVNYVTWYWNSMKISFLTMVLTLISVSFTAYAFSRFRFKGRQNGLMLFLLLQMIPQFSALIAIFVLSQLLGLINSHLALVLIYVAGMIPMNTYLMKGYLDAIPKDLDESARMDGASNFRIFIEIIMPLSKPIVAVVALFSFTGPLGDFILSSTILRTPDKYTLPIGLYNLVAQKMGASYTTYAAGAVLIAVPVAILYLALQKYFVSGLTSGSTKG
;
A
#
# COMPACT_ATOMS: atom_id res chain seq x y z
N VAL A 1 18.35 -2.36 11.59
CA VAL A 1 19.32 -1.25 11.66
C VAL A 1 20.68 -1.77 12.09
N GLY A 2 20.82 -2.46 13.25
CA GLY A 2 22.12 -2.95 13.71
C GLY A 2 22.88 -3.74 12.65
N ALA A 3 22.25 -4.75 12.04
CA ALA A 3 22.88 -5.54 10.97
C ALA A 3 23.32 -4.71 9.75
N SER A 4 22.59 -3.63 9.41
CA SER A 4 22.95 -2.77 8.27
C SER A 4 24.18 -1.89 8.51
N LEU A 5 24.59 -1.73 9.77
CA LEU A 5 25.76 -0.95 10.20
C LEU A 5 26.96 -1.83 10.57
N ASN A 6 26.83 -3.15 10.52
CA ASN A 6 27.92 -4.07 10.82
C ASN A 6 28.94 -4.12 9.68
N ALA A 7 30.23 -3.97 9.96
CA ALA A 7 31.30 -3.97 8.96
C ALA A 7 31.50 -5.32 8.22
N GLY A 8 30.91 -6.42 8.72
CA GLY A 8 30.98 -7.76 8.11
C GLY A 8 29.77 -8.11 7.26
N ASN A 9 29.82 -9.26 6.55
CA ASN A 9 28.70 -9.78 5.75
C ASN A 9 27.73 -10.67 6.54
N SER A 10 27.92 -10.82 7.85
CA SER A 10 27.11 -11.69 8.72
C SER A 10 25.99 -10.92 9.39
N LEU A 11 24.77 -11.48 9.37
CA LEU A 11 23.64 -11.00 10.20
C LEU A 11 23.83 -11.27 11.70
N LEU A 12 24.71 -12.23 12.03
CA LEU A 12 24.97 -12.62 13.41
C LEU A 12 25.99 -11.64 14.00
N SER A 13 25.50 -10.68 14.75
CA SER A 13 26.29 -9.87 15.67
C SER A 13 26.08 -10.40 17.09
N SER A 14 27.14 -10.52 17.86
CA SER A 14 27.09 -10.87 19.28
C SER A 14 26.42 -9.78 20.14
N SER A 15 26.22 -8.59 19.57
CA SER A 15 25.61 -7.43 20.22
C SER A 15 24.59 -6.76 19.32
N ILE A 16 23.56 -6.12 19.92
CA ILE A 16 22.53 -5.34 19.21
C ILE A 16 23.15 -4.14 18.49
N ILE A 17 24.21 -3.56 19.06
CA ILE A 17 24.98 -2.46 18.48
C ILE A 17 26.31 -3.04 18.01
N PRO A 18 26.64 -2.98 16.71
CA PRO A 18 27.92 -3.48 16.20
C PRO A 18 29.11 -2.74 16.84
N GLU A 19 30.16 -3.49 17.18
CA GLU A 19 31.41 -2.90 17.70
C GLU A 19 32.13 -2.03 16.67
N ASN A 20 32.01 -2.42 15.37
CA ASN A 20 32.57 -1.67 14.24
C ASN A 20 31.43 -1.16 13.35
N LEU A 21 31.09 0.12 13.50
CA LEU A 21 30.07 0.77 12.67
C LEU A 21 30.64 1.07 11.28
N SER A 22 29.91 0.65 10.24
CA SER A 22 30.23 0.92 8.84
C SER A 22 29.02 1.34 8.05
N PHE A 23 29.14 2.38 7.25
CA PHE A 23 28.13 2.81 6.27
C PHE A 23 28.42 2.27 4.85
N GLN A 24 29.43 1.41 4.71
CA GLN A 24 29.85 0.83 3.43
C GLN A 24 28.69 0.20 2.68
N HIS A 25 27.84 -0.58 3.36
CA HIS A 25 26.72 -1.28 2.75
C HIS A 25 25.66 -0.33 2.16
N TYR A 26 25.51 0.86 2.71
CA TYR A 26 24.69 1.91 2.11
C TYR A 26 25.35 2.48 0.86
N ALA A 27 26.66 2.72 0.89
CA ALA A 27 27.40 3.16 -0.29
C ALA A 27 27.35 2.13 -1.42
N ASP A 28 27.47 0.82 -1.08
CA ASP A 28 27.41 -0.28 -2.04
C ASP A 28 26.06 -0.37 -2.80
N LEU A 29 24.97 0.06 -2.18
CA LEU A 29 23.66 0.14 -2.86
C LEU A 29 23.63 1.20 -3.97
N PHE A 30 24.47 2.24 -3.86
CA PHE A 30 24.46 3.38 -4.80
C PHE A 30 25.66 3.42 -5.74
N ASN A 31 26.64 2.51 -5.59
CA ASN A 31 27.86 2.49 -6.41
C ASN A 31 27.68 1.89 -7.82
N GLY A 32 26.44 1.52 -8.19
CA GLY A 32 26.10 0.98 -9.51
C GLY A 32 26.35 -0.53 -9.70
N GLN A 33 26.85 -1.24 -8.68
CA GLN A 33 27.03 -2.70 -8.75
C GLN A 33 25.68 -3.44 -8.68
N VAL A 34 24.69 -2.81 -8.06
CA VAL A 34 23.31 -3.31 -7.97
C VAL A 34 22.32 -2.27 -8.48
N ASN A 35 21.23 -2.71 -9.09
CA ASN A 35 20.19 -1.82 -9.62
C ASN A 35 19.25 -1.28 -8.52
N TYR A 36 19.80 -1.01 -7.32
CA TYR A 36 19.01 -0.63 -6.14
C TYR A 36 18.11 0.58 -6.39
N VAL A 37 18.67 1.64 -6.98
CA VAL A 37 17.95 2.89 -7.27
C VAL A 37 16.75 2.63 -8.20
N THR A 38 16.93 1.80 -9.22
CA THR A 38 15.86 1.41 -10.14
C THR A 38 14.77 0.64 -9.42
N TRP A 39 15.13 -0.36 -8.60
CA TRP A 39 14.16 -1.15 -7.83
C TRP A 39 13.40 -0.30 -6.82
N TYR A 40 14.09 0.62 -6.16
CA TYR A 40 13.49 1.56 -5.22
C TYR A 40 12.44 2.43 -5.90
N TRP A 41 12.80 3.07 -7.03
CA TRP A 41 11.86 3.91 -7.79
C TRP A 41 10.70 3.12 -8.39
N ASN A 42 10.92 1.89 -8.83
CA ASN A 42 9.84 1.01 -9.29
C ASN A 42 8.85 0.74 -8.16
N SER A 43 9.34 0.41 -6.97
CA SER A 43 8.47 0.20 -5.79
C SER A 43 7.71 1.47 -5.41
N MET A 44 8.38 2.63 -5.36
CA MET A 44 7.73 3.91 -5.06
C MET A 44 6.64 4.23 -6.08
N LYS A 45 6.93 4.09 -7.35
CA LYS A 45 5.98 4.32 -8.45
C LYS A 45 4.76 3.42 -8.35
N ILE A 46 4.97 2.12 -8.18
CA ILE A 46 3.88 1.14 -8.08
C ILE A 46 3.03 1.43 -6.85
N SER A 47 3.65 1.65 -5.68
CA SER A 47 2.93 1.93 -4.43
C SER A 47 2.16 3.25 -4.48
N PHE A 48 2.75 4.30 -5.04
CA PHE A 48 2.09 5.59 -5.18
C PHE A 48 0.88 5.52 -6.13
N LEU A 49 1.05 4.88 -7.29
CA LEU A 49 -0.06 4.71 -8.24
C LEU A 49 -1.17 3.83 -7.66
N THR A 50 -0.81 2.75 -6.97
CA THR A 50 -1.79 1.89 -6.27
C THR A 50 -2.55 2.69 -5.21
N MET A 51 -1.86 3.47 -4.39
CA MET A 51 -2.49 4.32 -3.38
C MET A 51 -3.49 5.30 -4.00
N VAL A 52 -3.09 6.05 -5.02
CA VAL A 52 -3.94 7.06 -5.66
C VAL A 52 -5.18 6.42 -6.29
N LEU A 53 -4.99 5.35 -7.08
CA LEU A 53 -6.10 4.69 -7.75
C LEU A 53 -7.04 3.97 -6.77
N THR A 54 -6.49 3.38 -5.70
CA THR A 54 -7.30 2.79 -4.63
C THR A 54 -8.12 3.86 -3.92
N LEU A 55 -7.50 4.99 -3.53
CA LEU A 55 -8.22 6.10 -2.89
C LEU A 55 -9.37 6.62 -3.74
N ILE A 56 -9.13 6.85 -5.02
CA ILE A 56 -10.17 7.31 -5.94
C ILE A 56 -11.30 6.28 -6.00
N SER A 57 -10.98 5.03 -6.32
CA SER A 57 -11.99 3.97 -6.49
C SER A 57 -12.78 3.71 -5.22
N VAL A 58 -12.11 3.61 -4.08
CA VAL A 58 -12.72 3.34 -2.77
C VAL A 58 -13.58 4.50 -2.31
N SER A 59 -13.13 5.75 -2.48
CA SER A 59 -13.89 6.92 -2.04
C SER A 59 -15.23 7.04 -2.76
N PHE A 60 -15.24 6.90 -4.09
CA PHE A 60 -16.49 6.90 -4.85
C PHE A 60 -17.38 5.71 -4.53
N THR A 61 -16.79 4.52 -4.44
CA THR A 61 -17.55 3.30 -4.14
C THR A 61 -18.15 3.37 -2.74
N ALA A 62 -17.38 3.73 -1.73
CA ALA A 62 -17.86 3.86 -0.35
C ALA A 62 -18.93 4.93 -0.21
N TYR A 63 -18.78 6.07 -0.88
CA TYR A 63 -19.79 7.12 -0.91
C TYR A 63 -21.10 6.63 -1.54
N ALA A 64 -21.02 5.93 -2.68
CA ALA A 64 -22.21 5.35 -3.32
C ALA A 64 -22.91 4.36 -2.40
N PHE A 65 -22.16 3.45 -1.78
CA PHE A 65 -22.70 2.47 -0.84
C PHE A 65 -23.17 3.09 0.49
N SER A 66 -22.69 4.24 0.89
CA SER A 66 -23.12 4.91 2.11
C SER A 66 -24.39 5.77 1.89
N ARG A 67 -24.43 6.56 0.82
CA ARG A 67 -25.42 7.62 0.62
C ARG A 67 -26.56 7.27 -0.32
N PHE A 68 -26.29 6.44 -1.34
CA PHE A 68 -27.33 6.14 -2.33
C PHE A 68 -28.09 4.85 -2.01
N ARG A 69 -29.37 4.83 -2.40
CA ARG A 69 -30.22 3.65 -2.37
C ARG A 69 -30.35 3.11 -3.79
N PHE A 70 -29.79 1.93 -4.05
CA PHE A 70 -29.90 1.27 -5.34
C PHE A 70 -30.14 -0.23 -5.17
N LYS A 71 -30.71 -0.86 -6.19
CA LYS A 71 -30.96 -2.31 -6.20
C LYS A 71 -29.60 -3.04 -6.17
N GLY A 72 -29.45 -4.00 -5.28
CA GLY A 72 -28.21 -4.77 -5.13
C GLY A 72 -27.18 -4.17 -4.16
N ARG A 73 -27.44 -3.04 -3.50
CA ARG A 73 -26.52 -2.43 -2.52
C ARG A 73 -26.07 -3.43 -1.45
N GLN A 74 -27.00 -4.13 -0.82
CA GLN A 74 -26.69 -5.09 0.25
C GLN A 74 -25.92 -6.30 -0.30
N ASN A 75 -26.35 -6.83 -1.44
CA ASN A 75 -25.70 -7.96 -2.10
C ASN A 75 -24.28 -7.59 -2.59
N GLY A 76 -24.06 -6.37 -3.08
CA GLY A 76 -22.74 -5.88 -3.48
C GLY A 76 -21.75 -5.78 -2.32
N LEU A 77 -22.21 -5.31 -1.15
CA LEU A 77 -21.37 -5.32 0.06
C LEU A 77 -21.08 -6.75 0.54
N MET A 78 -22.07 -7.64 0.49
CA MET A 78 -21.87 -9.04 0.81
C MET A 78 -20.89 -9.71 -0.16
N LEU A 79 -20.97 -9.41 -1.44
CA LEU A 79 -20.00 -9.89 -2.45
C LEU A 79 -18.59 -9.44 -2.13
N PHE A 80 -18.38 -8.19 -1.71
CA PHE A 80 -17.06 -7.71 -1.30
C PHE A 80 -16.48 -8.51 -0.13
N LEU A 81 -17.31 -8.85 0.86
CA LEU A 81 -16.87 -9.70 1.98
C LEU A 81 -16.56 -11.12 1.52
N LEU A 82 -17.36 -11.71 0.64
CA LEU A 82 -17.12 -13.05 0.09
C LEU A 82 -15.81 -13.11 -0.72
N LEU A 83 -15.50 -12.06 -1.51
CA LEU A 83 -14.24 -11.98 -2.24
C LEU A 83 -13.01 -11.97 -1.31
N GLN A 84 -13.12 -11.42 -0.11
CA GLN A 84 -12.04 -11.42 0.88
C GLN A 84 -11.80 -12.81 1.51
N MET A 85 -12.75 -13.73 1.40
CA MET A 85 -12.58 -15.09 1.90
C MET A 85 -11.71 -15.97 0.97
N ILE A 86 -11.46 -15.51 -0.23
CA ILE A 86 -10.60 -16.23 -1.18
C ILE A 86 -9.13 -16.01 -0.75
N PRO A 87 -8.37 -17.08 -0.42
CA PRO A 87 -6.97 -16.93 -0.07
C PRO A 87 -6.17 -16.34 -1.24
N GLN A 88 -5.46 -15.23 -1.01
CA GLN A 88 -4.70 -14.53 -2.06
C GLN A 88 -3.71 -15.45 -2.80
N PHE A 89 -3.05 -16.34 -2.06
CA PHE A 89 -2.10 -17.29 -2.65
C PHE A 89 -2.78 -18.31 -3.60
N SER A 90 -4.02 -18.69 -3.34
CA SER A 90 -4.77 -19.58 -4.22
C SER A 90 -5.12 -18.90 -5.55
N ALA A 91 -5.31 -17.58 -5.55
CA ALA A 91 -5.60 -16.82 -6.75
C ALA A 91 -4.35 -16.53 -7.62
N LEU A 92 -3.13 -16.74 -7.08
CA LEU A 92 -1.88 -16.36 -7.74
C LEU A 92 -1.71 -17.01 -9.12
N ILE A 93 -2.03 -18.31 -9.24
CA ILE A 93 -1.93 -19.04 -10.52
C ILE A 93 -2.93 -18.48 -11.54
N ALA A 94 -4.16 -18.21 -11.11
CA ALA A 94 -5.18 -17.63 -11.99
C ALA A 94 -4.79 -16.22 -12.45
N ILE A 95 -4.26 -15.40 -11.56
CA ILE A 95 -3.76 -14.04 -11.85
C ILE A 95 -2.61 -14.12 -12.86
N PHE A 96 -1.66 -15.05 -12.67
CA PHE A 96 -0.56 -15.26 -13.60
C PHE A 96 -1.05 -15.66 -14.99
N VAL A 97 -1.91 -16.68 -15.09
CA VAL A 97 -2.46 -17.15 -16.37
C VAL A 97 -3.23 -16.03 -17.07
N LEU A 98 -4.08 -15.30 -16.34
CA LEU A 98 -4.82 -14.17 -16.89
C LEU A 98 -3.87 -13.08 -17.40
N SER A 99 -2.85 -12.73 -16.61
CA SER A 99 -1.86 -11.73 -17.01
C SER A 99 -1.09 -12.15 -18.26
N GLN A 100 -0.80 -13.44 -18.40
CA GLN A 100 -0.14 -13.99 -19.58
C GLN A 100 -1.06 -13.91 -20.82
N LEU A 101 -2.31 -14.32 -20.69
CA LEU A 101 -3.30 -14.26 -21.78
C LEU A 101 -3.54 -12.83 -22.28
N LEU A 102 -3.49 -11.85 -21.37
CA LEU A 102 -3.67 -10.44 -21.68
C LEU A 102 -2.37 -9.74 -22.14
N GLY A 103 -1.23 -10.43 -22.19
CA GLY A 103 0.06 -9.86 -22.55
C GLY A 103 0.59 -8.85 -21.51
N LEU A 104 0.16 -8.97 -20.26
CA LEU A 104 0.48 -8.06 -19.16
C LEU A 104 1.64 -8.51 -18.27
N ILE A 105 2.27 -9.64 -18.60
CA ILE A 105 3.49 -10.09 -17.91
C ILE A 105 4.60 -9.05 -18.06
N ASN A 106 5.42 -8.90 -17.04
CA ASN A 106 6.51 -7.94 -16.96
C ASN A 106 6.06 -6.47 -17.04
N SER A 107 4.86 -6.17 -16.52
CA SER A 107 4.25 -4.84 -16.55
C SER A 107 3.98 -4.29 -15.15
N HIS A 108 4.47 -3.08 -14.86
CA HIS A 108 4.14 -2.36 -13.63
C HIS A 108 2.66 -1.99 -13.56
N LEU A 109 2.04 -1.68 -14.72
CA LEU A 109 0.62 -1.36 -14.78
C LEU A 109 -0.24 -2.57 -14.37
N ALA A 110 0.13 -3.77 -14.81
CA ALA A 110 -0.54 -5.00 -14.39
C ALA A 110 -0.53 -5.16 -12.87
N LEU A 111 0.63 -4.98 -12.23
CA LEU A 111 0.75 -5.03 -10.77
C LEU A 111 -0.13 -3.98 -10.08
N VAL A 112 -0.11 -2.75 -10.55
CA VAL A 112 -0.95 -1.67 -9.99
C VAL A 112 -2.42 -2.05 -10.06
N LEU A 113 -2.91 -2.52 -11.22
CA LEU A 113 -4.31 -2.91 -11.39
C LEU A 113 -4.71 -4.08 -10.49
N ILE A 114 -3.83 -5.09 -10.37
CA ILE A 114 -4.08 -6.25 -9.51
C ILE A 114 -4.15 -5.82 -8.03
N TYR A 115 -3.20 -4.98 -7.56
CA TYR A 115 -3.22 -4.47 -6.19
C TYR A 115 -4.48 -3.63 -5.92
N VAL A 116 -4.82 -2.71 -6.81
CA VAL A 116 -6.03 -1.88 -6.68
C VAL A 116 -7.27 -2.75 -6.58
N ALA A 117 -7.44 -3.72 -7.48
CA ALA A 117 -8.58 -4.64 -7.49
C ALA A 117 -8.69 -5.42 -6.17
N GLY A 118 -7.57 -5.93 -5.66
CA GLY A 118 -7.53 -6.67 -4.39
C GLY A 118 -7.81 -5.80 -3.16
N MET A 119 -7.50 -4.50 -3.22
CA MET A 119 -7.67 -3.57 -2.09
C MET A 119 -9.06 -2.93 -2.02
N ILE A 120 -9.80 -2.85 -3.13
CA ILE A 120 -11.11 -2.20 -3.19
C ILE A 120 -12.10 -2.78 -2.18
N PRO A 121 -12.32 -4.12 -2.06
CA PRO A 121 -13.38 -4.65 -1.23
C PRO A 121 -13.25 -4.25 0.25
N MET A 122 -12.10 -4.53 0.86
CA MET A 122 -11.86 -4.26 2.28
C MET A 122 -11.85 -2.77 2.59
N ASN A 123 -11.14 -1.98 1.79
CA ASN A 123 -11.05 -0.53 2.01
C ASN A 123 -12.40 0.16 1.78
N THR A 124 -13.23 -0.32 0.83
CA THR A 124 -14.60 0.19 0.65
C THR A 124 -15.45 -0.09 1.89
N TYR A 125 -15.33 -1.28 2.47
CA TYR A 125 -16.06 -1.63 3.68
C TYR A 125 -15.65 -0.75 4.86
N LEU A 126 -14.35 -0.56 5.08
CA LEU A 126 -13.83 0.31 6.12
C LEU A 126 -14.28 1.76 5.93
N MET A 127 -14.10 2.29 4.74
CA MET A 127 -14.45 3.68 4.43
C MET A 127 -15.95 3.93 4.53
N LYS A 128 -16.78 3.00 4.02
CA LYS A 128 -18.22 3.06 4.14
C LYS A 128 -18.67 3.08 5.61
N GLY A 129 -18.07 2.22 6.44
CA GLY A 129 -18.38 2.21 7.89
C GLY A 129 -18.14 3.57 8.54
N TYR A 130 -17.04 4.24 8.17
CA TYR A 130 -16.76 5.59 8.63
C TYR A 130 -17.76 6.62 8.08
N LEU A 131 -18.09 6.56 6.79
CA LEU A 131 -19.05 7.47 6.15
C LEU A 131 -20.45 7.33 6.73
N ASP A 132 -20.85 6.13 7.13
CA ASP A 132 -22.16 5.89 7.74
C ASP A 132 -22.31 6.57 9.12
N ALA A 133 -21.18 6.82 9.82
CA ALA A 133 -21.18 7.54 11.10
C ALA A 133 -21.30 9.07 10.92
N ILE A 134 -21.10 9.61 9.73
CA ILE A 134 -21.30 11.04 9.43
C ILE A 134 -22.81 11.30 9.30
N PRO A 135 -23.39 12.27 10.06
CA PRO A 135 -24.82 12.58 10.00
C PRO A 135 -25.29 12.94 8.58
N LYS A 136 -26.41 12.36 8.16
CA LYS A 136 -26.99 12.60 6.82
C LYS A 136 -27.61 13.99 6.69
N ASP A 137 -27.94 14.62 7.81
CA ASP A 137 -28.48 15.98 7.85
C ASP A 137 -27.56 17.00 7.17
N LEU A 138 -26.23 16.74 7.17
CA LEU A 138 -25.27 17.54 6.44
C LEU A 138 -25.47 17.48 4.92
N ASP A 139 -25.76 16.26 4.42
CA ASP A 139 -26.04 16.06 2.98
C ASP A 139 -27.39 16.71 2.61
N GLU A 140 -28.40 16.62 3.50
CA GLU A 140 -29.75 17.16 3.27
C GLU A 140 -29.73 18.69 3.29
N SER A 141 -29.07 19.30 4.27
CA SER A 141 -28.90 20.75 4.34
C SER A 141 -28.21 21.31 3.09
N ALA A 142 -27.13 20.68 2.66
CA ALA A 142 -26.41 21.11 1.46
C ALA A 142 -27.25 20.97 0.18
N ARG A 143 -28.13 19.96 0.11
CA ARG A 143 -29.08 19.84 -1.01
C ARG A 143 -30.13 20.95 -1.02
N MET A 144 -30.60 21.38 0.16
CA MET A 144 -31.51 22.52 0.29
C MET A 144 -30.85 23.82 -0.23
N ASP A 145 -29.52 23.93 -0.05
CA ASP A 145 -28.69 25.02 -0.60
C ASP A 145 -28.36 24.85 -2.09
N GLY A 146 -28.89 23.81 -2.75
CA GLY A 146 -28.72 23.58 -4.19
C GLY A 146 -27.44 22.85 -4.56
N ALA A 147 -26.69 22.26 -3.59
CA ALA A 147 -25.46 21.52 -3.90
C ALA A 147 -25.76 20.18 -4.59
N SER A 148 -25.03 19.90 -5.67
CA SER A 148 -25.07 18.59 -6.31
C SER A 148 -24.42 17.50 -5.44
N ASN A 149 -24.76 16.23 -5.68
CA ASN A 149 -24.15 15.11 -4.94
C ASN A 149 -22.63 15.08 -5.07
N PHE A 150 -22.06 15.47 -6.20
CA PHE A 150 -20.62 15.54 -6.38
C PHE A 150 -20.00 16.67 -5.54
N ARG A 151 -20.68 17.81 -5.46
CA ARG A 151 -20.24 18.93 -4.63
C ARG A 151 -20.27 18.56 -3.14
N ILE A 152 -21.34 17.91 -2.68
CA ILE A 152 -21.46 17.38 -1.33
C ILE A 152 -20.32 16.40 -1.02
N PHE A 153 -20.04 15.48 -1.95
CA PHE A 153 -18.95 14.53 -1.81
C PHE A 153 -17.58 15.22 -1.61
N ILE A 154 -17.24 16.17 -2.47
CA ILE A 154 -15.89 16.82 -2.46
C ILE A 154 -15.77 17.84 -1.32
N GLU A 155 -16.79 18.70 -1.13
CA GLU A 155 -16.69 19.85 -0.22
C GLU A 155 -17.07 19.53 1.23
N ILE A 156 -17.88 18.48 1.46
CA ILE A 156 -18.37 18.14 2.80
C ILE A 156 -17.84 16.78 3.24
N ILE A 157 -18.14 15.72 2.51
CA ILE A 157 -17.85 14.35 2.95
C ILE A 157 -16.37 14.04 2.94
N MET A 158 -15.63 14.38 1.87
CA MET A 158 -14.20 14.09 1.80
C MET A 158 -13.37 14.83 2.86
N PRO A 159 -13.60 16.12 3.15
CA PRO A 159 -12.93 16.80 4.27
C PRO A 159 -13.21 16.17 5.64
N LEU A 160 -14.43 15.73 5.91
CA LEU A 160 -14.80 15.06 7.15
C LEU A 160 -14.21 13.63 7.23
N SER A 161 -13.91 13.03 6.08
CA SER A 161 -13.40 11.67 5.97
C SER A 161 -11.87 11.59 6.01
N LYS A 162 -11.14 12.69 6.22
CA LYS A 162 -9.67 12.71 6.27
C LYS A 162 -9.06 11.61 7.14
N PRO A 163 -9.59 11.26 8.33
CA PRO A 163 -9.03 10.18 9.13
C PRO A 163 -9.03 8.83 8.41
N ILE A 164 -10.16 8.43 7.85
CA ILE A 164 -10.24 7.14 7.15
C ILE A 164 -9.52 7.15 5.80
N VAL A 165 -9.49 8.28 5.10
CA VAL A 165 -8.69 8.47 3.89
C VAL A 165 -7.21 8.25 4.19
N ALA A 166 -6.71 8.75 5.32
CA ALA A 166 -5.33 8.56 5.74
C ALA A 166 -5.01 7.07 6.02
N VAL A 167 -5.94 6.33 6.63
CA VAL A 167 -5.79 4.89 6.87
C VAL A 167 -5.71 4.13 5.55
N VAL A 168 -6.65 4.39 4.63
CA VAL A 168 -6.67 3.75 3.30
C VAL A 168 -5.42 4.09 2.51
N ALA A 169 -4.96 5.35 2.55
CA ALA A 169 -3.73 5.79 1.91
C ALA A 169 -2.52 5.01 2.42
N LEU A 170 -2.37 4.90 3.75
CA LEU A 170 -1.24 4.20 4.36
C LEU A 170 -1.22 2.72 3.94
N PHE A 171 -2.33 2.00 4.06
CA PHE A 171 -2.39 0.59 3.69
C PHE A 171 -2.18 0.36 2.20
N SER A 172 -2.75 1.21 1.34
CA SER A 172 -2.62 1.07 -0.11
C SER A 172 -1.22 1.42 -0.61
N PHE A 173 -0.48 2.26 0.11
CA PHE A 173 0.92 2.56 -0.19
C PHE A 173 1.86 1.45 0.31
N THR A 174 1.66 0.97 1.55
CA THR A 174 2.59 0.02 2.18
C THR A 174 2.43 -1.40 1.65
N GLY A 175 1.22 -1.80 1.22
CA GLY A 175 0.96 -3.15 0.72
C GLY A 175 1.90 -3.57 -0.42
N PRO A 176 1.97 -2.83 -1.53
CA PRO A 176 2.87 -3.16 -2.64
C PRO A 176 4.35 -3.08 -2.29
N LEU A 177 4.74 -2.22 -1.32
CA LEU A 177 6.14 -2.11 -0.89
C LEU A 177 6.69 -3.38 -0.25
N GLY A 178 5.85 -4.11 0.48
CA GLY A 178 6.25 -5.35 1.14
C GLY A 178 6.01 -6.61 0.30
N ASP A 179 5.33 -6.50 -0.85
CA ASP A 179 4.99 -7.68 -1.64
C ASP A 179 6.17 -8.18 -2.48
N PHE A 180 6.52 -9.43 -2.24
CA PHE A 180 7.49 -10.18 -3.03
C PHE A 180 6.81 -11.20 -3.96
N ILE A 181 5.77 -11.87 -3.48
CA ILE A 181 5.24 -13.08 -4.13
C ILE A 181 4.54 -12.74 -5.44
N LEU A 182 3.58 -11.81 -5.41
CA LEU A 182 2.87 -11.41 -6.63
C LEU A 182 3.81 -10.66 -7.57
N SER A 183 4.64 -9.75 -7.05
CA SER A 183 5.57 -8.98 -7.87
C SER A 183 6.59 -9.90 -8.57
N SER A 184 7.16 -10.91 -7.91
CA SER A 184 8.07 -11.88 -8.52
C SER A 184 7.38 -12.81 -9.52
N THR A 185 6.07 -13.02 -9.37
CA THR A 185 5.28 -13.82 -10.32
C THR A 185 5.02 -13.08 -11.62
N ILE A 186 4.85 -11.76 -11.58
CA ILE A 186 4.52 -10.94 -12.75
C ILE A 186 5.76 -10.35 -13.43
N LEU A 187 6.72 -9.84 -12.67
CA LEU A 187 7.91 -9.19 -13.20
C LEU A 187 9.00 -10.21 -13.54
N ARG A 188 9.72 -9.98 -14.65
CA ARG A 188 10.68 -10.95 -15.21
C ARG A 188 12.07 -10.38 -15.41
N THR A 189 12.20 -9.08 -15.68
CA THR A 189 13.48 -8.46 -16.03
C THR A 189 14.00 -7.57 -14.89
N PRO A 190 15.33 -7.54 -14.67
CA PRO A 190 15.92 -6.81 -13.54
C PRO A 190 15.60 -5.30 -13.52
N ASP A 191 15.42 -4.67 -14.67
CA ASP A 191 15.02 -3.28 -14.82
C ASP A 191 13.60 -3.00 -14.35
N LYS A 192 12.74 -4.03 -14.32
CA LYS A 192 11.35 -3.96 -13.87
C LYS A 192 11.16 -4.37 -12.40
N TYR A 193 12.12 -5.01 -11.79
CA TYR A 193 11.97 -5.53 -10.43
C TYR A 193 11.56 -4.44 -9.43
N THR A 194 10.73 -4.84 -8.48
CA THR A 194 10.48 -4.08 -7.25
C THR A 194 11.63 -4.30 -6.26
N LEU A 195 11.71 -3.46 -5.26
CA LEU A 195 12.77 -3.54 -4.25
C LEU A 195 12.77 -4.87 -3.48
N PRO A 196 11.63 -5.46 -3.06
CA PRO A 196 11.63 -6.80 -2.46
C PRO A 196 12.26 -7.88 -3.33
N ILE A 197 11.99 -7.88 -4.65
CA ILE A 197 12.61 -8.84 -5.59
C ILE A 197 14.12 -8.59 -5.68
N GLY A 198 14.50 -7.33 -5.87
CA GLY A 198 15.91 -6.96 -5.98
C GLY A 198 16.71 -7.30 -4.73
N LEU A 199 16.18 -6.99 -3.55
CA LEU A 199 16.80 -7.34 -2.28
C LEU A 199 16.89 -8.85 -2.06
N TYR A 200 15.84 -9.60 -2.39
CA TYR A 200 15.87 -11.06 -2.32
C TYR A 200 17.01 -11.64 -3.16
N ASN A 201 17.26 -11.11 -4.36
CA ASN A 201 18.31 -11.56 -5.23
C ASN A 201 19.72 -11.36 -4.64
N LEU A 202 19.94 -10.37 -3.76
CA LEU A 202 21.21 -10.16 -3.06
C LEU A 202 21.55 -11.29 -2.07
N VAL A 203 20.52 -11.95 -1.52
CA VAL A 203 20.70 -13.04 -0.54
C VAL A 203 20.46 -14.43 -1.12
N ALA A 204 19.77 -14.54 -2.25
CA ALA A 204 19.50 -15.80 -2.91
C ALA A 204 20.74 -16.39 -3.64
N GLN A 205 21.75 -15.59 -3.91
CA GLN A 205 23.00 -16.04 -4.53
C GLN A 205 23.82 -16.83 -3.50
N LYS A 206 24.02 -18.11 -3.78
CA LYS A 206 24.73 -19.05 -2.88
C LYS A 206 26.21 -18.69 -2.62
N MET A 207 26.86 -17.94 -3.53
CA MET A 207 28.23 -17.42 -3.39
C MET A 207 28.16 -15.89 -3.42
N GLY A 208 28.50 -15.25 -2.29
CA GLY A 208 28.55 -13.79 -2.17
C GLY A 208 27.23 -13.15 -1.65
N ALA A 209 26.40 -13.91 -0.94
CA ALA A 209 25.22 -13.34 -0.29
C ALA A 209 25.60 -12.18 0.65
N SER A 210 25.06 -11.00 0.41
CA SER A 210 25.31 -9.82 1.22
C SER A 210 24.08 -9.50 2.09
N TYR A 211 24.01 -10.16 3.25
CA TYR A 211 22.93 -9.96 4.20
C TYR A 211 22.92 -8.56 4.82
N THR A 212 24.08 -7.95 4.97
CA THR A 212 24.22 -6.60 5.53
C THR A 212 23.79 -5.53 4.52
N THR A 213 24.11 -5.70 3.24
CA THR A 213 23.62 -4.85 2.15
C THR A 213 22.09 -5.01 1.96
N TYR A 214 21.57 -6.24 2.08
CA TYR A 214 20.12 -6.48 2.14
C TYR A 214 19.48 -5.70 3.30
N ALA A 215 20.08 -5.78 4.50
CA ALA A 215 19.56 -5.07 5.68
C ALA A 215 19.61 -3.55 5.49
N ALA A 216 20.65 -3.00 4.86
CA ALA A 216 20.73 -1.58 4.52
C ALA A 216 19.60 -1.16 3.57
N GLY A 217 19.37 -1.94 2.51
CA GLY A 217 18.27 -1.70 1.58
C GLY A 217 16.89 -1.79 2.25
N ALA A 218 16.70 -2.74 3.18
CA ALA A 218 15.47 -2.88 3.94
C ALA A 218 15.23 -1.71 4.93
N VAL A 219 16.28 -1.11 5.48
CA VAL A 219 16.16 0.11 6.30
C VAL A 219 15.71 1.28 5.45
N LEU A 220 16.26 1.45 4.26
CA LEU A 220 15.90 2.57 3.38
C LEU A 220 14.44 2.51 2.89
N ILE A 221 13.84 1.31 2.72
CA ILE A 221 12.43 1.20 2.33
C ILE A 221 11.49 1.62 3.47
N ALA A 222 11.94 1.54 4.73
CA ALA A 222 11.15 1.98 5.86
C ALA A 222 11.02 3.51 5.92
N VAL A 223 11.96 4.26 5.32
CA VAL A 223 11.96 5.73 5.34
C VAL A 223 10.70 6.34 4.71
N PRO A 224 10.30 6.02 3.46
CA PRO A 224 9.09 6.59 2.87
C PRO A 224 7.82 6.19 3.63
N VAL A 225 7.78 4.99 4.21
CA VAL A 225 6.65 4.56 5.05
C VAL A 225 6.58 5.41 6.32
N ALA A 226 7.72 5.62 6.98
CA ALA A 226 7.79 6.47 8.18
C ALA A 226 7.40 7.93 7.86
N ILE A 227 7.88 8.48 6.76
CA ILE A 227 7.50 9.84 6.31
C ILE A 227 5.99 9.93 6.07
N LEU A 228 5.41 8.96 5.35
CA LEU A 228 3.97 8.94 5.09
C LEU A 228 3.18 8.81 6.39
N TYR A 229 3.60 7.92 7.30
CA TYR A 229 2.97 7.76 8.60
C TYR A 229 3.00 9.06 9.42
N LEU A 230 4.17 9.70 9.53
CA LEU A 230 4.33 10.96 10.27
C LEU A 230 3.50 12.10 9.66
N ALA A 231 3.37 12.15 8.34
CA ALA A 231 2.52 13.14 7.67
C ALA A 231 1.03 12.91 7.95
N LEU A 232 0.62 11.65 8.10
CA LEU A 232 -0.78 11.26 8.28
C LEU A 232 -1.20 11.11 9.75
N GLN A 233 -0.26 11.00 10.70
CA GLN A 233 -0.54 10.70 12.11
C GLN A 233 -1.55 11.66 12.77
N LYS A 234 -1.53 12.94 12.40
CA LYS A 234 -2.48 13.93 12.93
C LYS A 234 -3.95 13.58 12.65
N TYR A 235 -4.22 12.89 11.55
CA TYR A 235 -5.57 12.45 11.19
C TYR A 235 -6.00 11.20 11.96
N PHE A 236 -5.06 10.32 12.32
CA PHE A 236 -5.36 9.14 13.15
C PHE A 236 -5.76 9.55 14.57
N VAL A 237 -5.03 10.48 15.17
CA VAL A 237 -5.30 10.94 16.54
C VAL A 237 -6.66 11.64 16.63
N SER A 238 -6.99 12.50 15.66
CA SER A 238 -8.28 13.20 15.64
C SER A 238 -9.48 12.27 15.50
N GLY A 239 -9.34 11.16 14.77
CA GLY A 239 -10.41 10.15 14.63
C GLY A 239 -10.69 9.37 15.90
N LEU A 240 -9.68 9.12 16.73
CA LEU A 240 -9.81 8.40 18.01
C LEU A 240 -10.45 9.27 19.11
N THR A 241 -10.11 10.56 19.13
CA THR A 241 -10.63 11.50 20.16
C THR A 241 -12.08 11.89 19.93
N SER A 242 -12.55 11.97 18.68
CA SER A 242 -13.95 12.29 18.37
C SER A 242 -14.92 11.15 18.72
N GLY A 243 -14.44 9.91 18.86
CA GLY A 243 -15.22 8.75 19.31
C GLY A 243 -15.37 8.62 20.82
N SER A 244 -14.47 9.22 21.61
CA SER A 244 -14.42 9.07 23.08
C SER A 244 -15.23 10.12 23.86
N THR A 245 -15.78 11.12 23.21
CA THR A 245 -16.57 12.20 23.87
C THR A 245 -18.08 11.93 23.92
N LYS A 246 -18.54 10.70 23.63
CA LYS A 246 -19.92 10.25 23.83
C LYS A 246 -19.96 9.26 25.01
N GLY A 247 -19.58 9.74 26.19
CA GLY A 247 -19.78 9.12 27.47
C GLY A 247 -20.36 10.14 28.43
#